data_aab30c526543e213bbcc170f283bec2a
#
_entry.id   aab30c526543e213bbcc170f283bec2a
#
_cell.length_a   1.000
_cell.length_b   1.000
_cell.length_c   1.000
_cell.angle_alpha   90.00
_cell.angle_beta   90.00
_cell.angle_gamma   90.00
#
_symmetry.space_group_name_H-M   'P 1'
#
loop_
_entity.id
_entity.type
_entity.pdbx_description
1 polymer ?
#
loop_
_entity_poly.entity_id
_entity_poly.type
_entity_poly.pdbx_seq_one_letter_code
_entity_poly.pdbx_strand_id
1 'polypeptide(L)'
;MAELQLKSHRFRTEREASWRRLESLMGKAQQRAANRLTDEELLEVPVLYRSAMSSLSVARSISLDQGATTYLESLCLRAYLFVYGVRSTPLERLARFFADDWPQAVRKLWPETIAALLLFALGAVTAYVLTLGDPDWFYSFIPADMAQGRDPSTSTAALRGTLYDSDDKLAGFAAFLFTHNAQIAIFAFALGFAFCLPTALLLVYNGLSMGAFVALFVSRGLGLEVAGWLMIHGVTEIFAVVLAGAAGFHIGRAVIQPGDRPRVEAAADAGRTAALAMAGVVAMLMAAGLLEGFGRQLITLDAARFAVAAATALLWGLYFYLPRRRRA
;
A
#
# COMPACT_ATOMS: atom_id res chain seq x y z
N MET A 1 -21.35 51.95 2.84
CA MET A 1 -21.83 50.61 2.39
C MET A 1 -22.25 50.65 0.91
N ALA A 2 -23.09 51.53 0.45
CA ALA A 2 -23.53 51.64 -0.97
C ALA A 2 -22.39 51.86 -1.97
N GLU A 3 -21.40 52.68 -1.63
CA GLU A 3 -20.25 52.95 -2.48
C GLU A 3 -19.26 51.77 -2.65
N LEU A 4 -19.16 50.93 -1.62
CA LEU A 4 -18.41 49.64 -1.67
C LEU A 4 -19.13 48.63 -2.55
N GLN A 5 -20.46 48.53 -2.46
CA GLN A 5 -21.27 47.66 -3.32
C GLN A 5 -21.17 48.08 -4.80
N LEU A 6 -21.15 49.38 -5.10
CA LEU A 6 -20.99 49.88 -6.46
C LEU A 6 -19.59 49.56 -7.02
N LYS A 7 -18.52 49.69 -6.22
CA LYS A 7 -17.15 49.31 -6.63
C LYS A 7 -16.99 47.82 -6.90
N SER A 8 -17.56 47.01 -6.03
CA SER A 8 -17.50 45.53 -6.21
C SER A 8 -18.30 45.04 -7.44
N HIS A 9 -19.47 45.64 -7.67
CA HIS A 9 -20.28 45.33 -8.84
C HIS A 9 -19.60 45.71 -10.15
N ARG A 10 -19.03 46.93 -10.21
CA ARG A 10 -18.28 47.41 -11.38
C ARG A 10 -17.06 46.55 -11.65
N PHE A 11 -16.28 46.21 -10.63
CA PHE A 11 -15.13 45.32 -10.76
C PHE A 11 -15.48 43.98 -11.35
N ARG A 12 -16.59 43.40 -10.89
CA ARG A 12 -17.11 42.11 -11.42
C ARG A 12 -17.56 42.24 -12.88
N THR A 13 -18.35 43.24 -13.21
CA THR A 13 -18.87 43.41 -14.55
C THR A 13 -17.76 43.63 -15.59
N GLU A 14 -16.70 44.36 -15.24
CA GLU A 14 -15.58 44.60 -16.13
C GLU A 14 -14.72 43.38 -16.42
N ARG A 15 -14.70 42.37 -15.50
CA ARG A 15 -13.76 41.25 -15.56
C ARG A 15 -14.43 39.88 -15.73
N GLU A 16 -15.72 39.79 -15.51
CA GLU A 16 -16.46 38.53 -15.57
C GLU A 16 -16.34 37.82 -16.91
N ALA A 17 -16.30 38.57 -18.02
CA ALA A 17 -16.13 38.00 -19.36
C ALA A 17 -14.82 37.23 -19.51
N SER A 18 -13.72 37.75 -18.98
CA SER A 18 -12.41 37.09 -19.01
C SER A 18 -12.38 35.83 -18.12
N TRP A 19 -13.04 35.87 -16.95
CA TRP A 19 -13.13 34.69 -16.07
C TRP A 19 -13.96 33.58 -16.71
N ARG A 20 -15.10 33.90 -17.30
CA ARG A 20 -15.95 32.93 -17.99
C ARG A 20 -15.23 32.33 -19.22
N ARG A 21 -14.43 33.15 -19.93
CA ARG A 21 -13.62 32.65 -21.06
C ARG A 21 -12.57 31.65 -20.57
N LEU A 22 -11.85 31.98 -19.50
CA LEU A 22 -10.89 31.06 -18.88
C LEU A 22 -11.57 29.77 -18.41
N GLU A 23 -12.74 29.90 -17.76
CA GLU A 23 -13.49 28.74 -17.27
C GLU A 23 -13.97 27.83 -18.42
N SER A 24 -14.43 28.43 -19.51
CA SER A 24 -14.81 27.70 -20.72
C SER A 24 -13.62 26.93 -21.32
N LEU A 25 -12.44 27.56 -21.39
CA LEU A 25 -11.21 26.91 -21.86
C LEU A 25 -10.78 25.76 -20.92
N MET A 26 -10.87 25.97 -19.61
CA MET A 26 -10.59 24.91 -18.63
C MET A 26 -11.58 23.74 -18.74
N GLY A 27 -12.86 24.02 -18.96
CA GLY A 27 -13.89 23.00 -19.20
C GLY A 27 -13.61 22.16 -20.43
N LYS A 28 -13.23 22.80 -21.56
CA LYS A 28 -12.79 22.10 -22.78
C LYS A 28 -11.57 21.21 -22.54
N ALA A 29 -10.59 21.70 -21.77
CA ALA A 29 -9.38 20.97 -21.46
C ALA A 29 -9.59 19.74 -20.57
N GLN A 30 -10.59 19.77 -19.68
CA GLN A 30 -10.93 18.66 -18.77
C GLN A 30 -11.66 17.49 -19.46
N GLN A 31 -12.35 17.73 -20.57
CA GLN A 31 -13.14 16.72 -21.30
C GLN A 31 -12.26 15.74 -22.12
N ARG A 32 -11.19 15.21 -21.56
CA ARG A 32 -10.32 14.13 -22.07
C ARG A 32 -9.66 14.32 -23.43
N ALA A 33 -9.67 15.50 -24.00
CA ALA A 33 -8.96 15.76 -25.25
C ALA A 33 -8.20 17.08 -25.13
N ALA A 34 -6.94 17.02 -24.67
CA ALA A 34 -5.99 18.14 -24.78
C ALA A 34 -5.86 18.67 -26.23
N ASN A 35 -6.24 17.85 -27.22
CA ASN A 35 -6.31 18.18 -28.64
C ASN A 35 -7.56 19.00 -29.06
N ARG A 36 -8.37 19.47 -28.11
CA ARG A 36 -9.57 20.28 -28.44
C ARG A 36 -9.40 21.78 -28.24
N LEU A 37 -8.30 22.21 -27.70
CA LEU A 37 -7.92 23.63 -27.70
C LEU A 37 -7.12 23.89 -28.96
N THR A 38 -7.49 24.93 -29.68
CA THR A 38 -6.67 25.42 -30.81
C THR A 38 -5.38 26.04 -30.29
N ASP A 39 -4.37 26.22 -31.15
CA ASP A 39 -3.11 26.86 -30.76
C ASP A 39 -3.35 28.27 -30.25
N GLU A 40 -4.32 28.99 -30.80
CA GLU A 40 -4.74 30.32 -30.35
C GLU A 40 -5.34 30.25 -28.93
N GLU A 41 -6.22 29.28 -28.67
CA GLU A 41 -6.82 29.04 -27.35
C GLU A 41 -5.76 28.64 -26.30
N LEU A 42 -4.76 27.85 -26.70
CA LEU A 42 -3.63 27.49 -25.83
C LEU A 42 -2.78 28.70 -25.43
N LEU A 43 -2.53 29.61 -26.36
CA LEU A 43 -1.79 30.85 -26.10
C LEU A 43 -2.60 31.87 -25.25
N GLU A 44 -3.93 31.81 -25.35
CA GLU A 44 -4.83 32.69 -24.57
C GLU A 44 -4.85 32.30 -23.07
N VAL A 45 -4.71 31.01 -22.72
CA VAL A 45 -4.83 30.53 -21.34
C VAL A 45 -3.85 31.20 -20.38
N PRO A 46 -2.52 31.33 -20.65
CA PRO A 46 -1.59 31.99 -19.74
C PRO A 46 -1.89 33.48 -19.51
N VAL A 47 -2.46 34.14 -20.52
CA VAL A 47 -2.85 35.56 -20.43
C VAL A 47 -4.07 35.70 -19.53
N LEU A 48 -5.11 34.90 -19.77
CA LEU A 48 -6.32 34.89 -18.94
C LEU A 48 -6.03 34.44 -17.51
N TYR A 49 -5.14 33.48 -17.31
CA TYR A 49 -4.69 33.05 -15.98
C TYR A 49 -4.06 34.20 -15.20
N ARG A 50 -3.13 34.95 -15.79
CA ARG A 50 -2.52 36.12 -15.15
C ARG A 50 -3.56 37.20 -14.82
N SER A 51 -4.52 37.42 -15.70
CA SER A 51 -5.65 38.32 -15.46
C SER A 51 -6.53 37.87 -14.29
N ALA A 52 -6.83 36.57 -14.21
CA ALA A 52 -7.57 36.00 -13.10
C ALA A 52 -6.82 36.08 -11.77
N MET A 53 -5.50 35.84 -11.77
CA MET A 53 -4.64 36.01 -10.57
C MET A 53 -4.62 37.46 -10.08
N SER A 54 -4.49 38.44 -11.00
CA SER A 54 -4.61 39.87 -10.67
C SER A 54 -5.99 40.19 -10.07
N SER A 55 -7.04 39.63 -10.64
CA SER A 55 -8.42 39.78 -10.17
C SER A 55 -8.60 39.21 -8.75
N LEU A 56 -8.01 38.02 -8.48
CA LEU A 56 -8.05 37.40 -7.15
C LEU A 56 -7.32 38.25 -6.10
N SER A 57 -6.16 38.80 -6.46
CA SER A 57 -5.42 39.71 -5.56
C SER A 57 -6.24 40.95 -5.20
N VAL A 58 -6.87 41.59 -6.20
CA VAL A 58 -7.74 42.76 -5.97
C VAL A 58 -8.97 42.36 -5.17
N ALA A 59 -9.62 41.22 -5.50
CA ALA A 59 -10.80 40.73 -4.76
C ALA A 59 -10.53 40.55 -3.26
N ARG A 60 -9.35 40.01 -2.93
CA ARG A 60 -8.90 39.85 -1.53
C ARG A 60 -8.64 41.21 -0.85
N SER A 61 -8.07 42.18 -1.56
CA SER A 61 -7.72 43.51 -0.99
C SER A 61 -8.94 44.37 -0.70
N ILE A 62 -10.01 44.25 -1.51
CA ILE A 62 -11.24 45.03 -1.35
C ILE A 62 -12.33 44.30 -0.57
N SER A 63 -12.00 43.15 0.05
CA SER A 63 -12.94 42.28 0.79
C SER A 63 -14.21 42.00 -0.04
N LEU A 64 -14.01 41.58 -1.29
CA LEU A 64 -15.11 41.18 -2.16
C LEU A 64 -15.89 40.03 -1.53
N ASP A 65 -17.15 39.85 -1.96
CA ASP A 65 -17.99 38.73 -1.56
C ASP A 65 -17.23 37.39 -1.56
N GLN A 66 -17.36 36.64 -0.47
CA GLN A 66 -16.64 35.39 -0.25
C GLN A 66 -16.87 34.37 -1.36
N GLY A 67 -18.07 34.36 -1.97
CA GLY A 67 -18.40 33.49 -3.08
C GLY A 67 -17.57 33.80 -4.33
N ALA A 68 -17.38 35.07 -4.65
CA ALA A 68 -16.56 35.49 -5.78
C ALA A 68 -15.06 35.19 -5.55
N THR A 69 -14.58 35.35 -4.34
CA THR A 69 -13.20 35.01 -3.97
C THR A 69 -12.94 33.52 -4.07
N THR A 70 -13.81 32.68 -3.52
CA THR A 70 -13.72 31.20 -3.62
C THR A 70 -13.79 30.72 -5.07
N TYR A 71 -14.67 31.33 -5.88
CA TYR A 71 -14.75 31.04 -7.32
C TYR A 71 -13.43 31.34 -8.03
N LEU A 72 -12.85 32.53 -7.82
CA LEU A 72 -11.58 32.91 -8.43
C LEU A 72 -10.42 32.03 -7.95
N GLU A 73 -10.37 31.66 -6.68
CA GLU A 73 -9.39 30.71 -6.14
C GLU A 73 -9.45 29.36 -6.85
N SER A 74 -10.66 28.81 -6.99
CA SER A 74 -10.87 27.55 -7.71
C SER A 74 -10.48 27.65 -9.19
N LEU A 75 -10.86 28.75 -9.86
CA LEU A 75 -10.53 28.98 -11.27
C LEU A 75 -9.03 29.12 -11.48
N CYS A 76 -8.36 29.93 -10.63
CA CYS A 76 -6.92 30.10 -10.67
C CYS A 76 -6.16 28.81 -10.40
N LEU A 77 -6.61 28.01 -9.45
CA LEU A 77 -6.00 26.71 -9.16
C LEU A 77 -6.10 25.75 -10.36
N ARG A 78 -7.28 25.66 -11.00
CA ARG A 78 -7.48 24.83 -12.20
C ARG A 78 -6.60 25.30 -13.36
N ALA A 79 -6.54 26.60 -13.61
CA ALA A 79 -5.72 27.16 -14.67
C ALA A 79 -4.21 26.99 -14.35
N TYR A 80 -3.78 27.14 -13.09
CA TYR A 80 -2.41 26.88 -12.67
C TYR A 80 -2.00 25.43 -12.97
N LEU A 81 -2.83 24.46 -12.56
CA LEU A 81 -2.58 23.05 -12.82
C LEU A 81 -2.58 22.71 -14.31
N PHE A 82 -3.33 23.45 -15.13
CA PHE A 82 -3.31 23.29 -16.58
C PHE A 82 -2.03 23.83 -17.21
N VAL A 83 -1.59 25.04 -16.81
CA VAL A 83 -0.41 25.72 -17.38
C VAL A 83 0.90 25.12 -16.87
N TYR A 84 0.98 24.82 -15.58
CA TYR A 84 2.22 24.42 -14.89
C TYR A 84 2.21 22.98 -14.39
N GLY A 85 1.05 22.33 -14.39
CA GLY A 85 0.93 20.96 -13.92
C GLY A 85 1.68 19.97 -14.83
N VAL A 86 2.45 19.08 -14.23
CA VAL A 86 3.13 18.01 -14.95
C VAL A 86 2.08 17.06 -15.54
N ARG A 87 1.96 17.03 -16.86
CA ARG A 87 1.08 16.10 -17.57
C ARG A 87 1.75 14.73 -17.62
N SER A 88 1.51 13.88 -16.64
CA SER A 88 1.90 12.49 -16.69
C SER A 88 0.70 11.61 -17.03
N THR A 89 0.87 10.71 -17.98
CA THR A 89 -0.14 9.69 -18.29
C THR A 89 -0.31 8.72 -17.12
N PRO A 90 -1.46 8.06 -16.96
CA PRO A 90 -1.63 7.02 -15.94
C PRO A 90 -0.56 5.93 -16.02
N LEU A 91 -0.15 5.56 -17.23
CA LEU A 91 0.89 4.56 -17.46
C LEU A 91 2.28 5.04 -16.96
N GLU A 92 2.63 6.31 -17.23
CA GLU A 92 3.87 6.90 -16.70
C GLU A 92 3.89 6.98 -15.18
N ARG A 93 2.74 7.27 -14.55
CA ARG A 93 2.61 7.24 -13.08
C ARG A 93 2.82 5.84 -12.53
N LEU A 94 2.18 4.84 -13.15
CA LEU A 94 2.32 3.44 -12.77
C LEU A 94 3.78 2.97 -12.95
N ALA A 95 4.41 3.31 -14.08
CA ALA A 95 5.80 2.99 -14.34
C ALA A 95 6.73 3.65 -13.30
N ARG A 96 6.51 4.92 -12.95
CA ARG A 96 7.27 5.63 -11.91
C ARG A 96 7.06 4.99 -10.54
N PHE A 97 5.82 4.63 -10.20
CA PHE A 97 5.54 3.94 -8.94
C PHE A 97 6.38 2.68 -8.78
N PHE A 98 6.38 1.78 -9.77
CA PHE A 98 7.17 0.56 -9.71
C PHE A 98 8.68 0.80 -9.87
N ALA A 99 9.09 1.79 -10.68
CA ALA A 99 10.51 2.06 -10.89
C ALA A 99 11.18 2.74 -9.69
N ASP A 100 10.50 3.70 -9.05
CA ASP A 100 11.13 4.62 -8.11
C ASP A 100 10.41 4.76 -6.77
N ASP A 101 9.10 5.08 -6.78
CA ASP A 101 8.38 5.50 -5.58
C ASP A 101 8.27 4.38 -4.54
N TRP A 102 7.83 3.21 -4.96
CA TRP A 102 7.67 2.06 -4.08
C TRP A 102 9.00 1.52 -3.54
N PRO A 103 10.03 1.23 -4.36
CA PRO A 103 11.33 0.80 -3.82
C PRO A 103 11.97 1.83 -2.87
N GLN A 104 11.78 3.14 -3.12
CA GLN A 104 12.25 4.17 -2.20
C GLN A 104 11.48 4.16 -0.88
N ALA A 105 10.16 4.00 -0.93
CA ALA A 105 9.33 3.88 0.27
C ALA A 105 9.77 2.68 1.12
N VAL A 106 9.92 1.49 0.51
CA VAL A 106 10.38 0.28 1.23
C VAL A 106 11.77 0.46 1.83
N ARG A 107 12.72 1.05 1.10
CA ARG A 107 14.05 1.35 1.64
C ARG A 107 14.02 2.29 2.84
N LYS A 108 13.12 3.28 2.87
CA LYS A 108 12.97 4.17 4.03
C LYS A 108 12.44 3.44 5.26
N LEU A 109 11.70 2.36 5.08
CA LEU A 109 11.11 1.55 6.15
C LEU A 109 12.05 0.44 6.66
N TRP A 110 13.34 0.43 6.29
CA TRP A 110 14.25 -0.67 6.63
C TRP A 110 14.35 -0.98 8.14
N PRO A 111 14.38 0.02 9.07
CA PRO A 111 14.46 -0.28 10.50
C PRO A 111 13.18 -0.91 11.01
N GLU A 112 12.03 -0.37 10.57
CA GLU A 112 10.71 -0.90 10.91
C GLU A 112 10.48 -2.28 10.30
N THR A 113 11.03 -2.53 9.11
CA THR A 113 10.97 -3.86 8.44
C THR A 113 11.75 -4.89 9.24
N ILE A 114 12.94 -4.55 9.74
CA ILE A 114 13.69 -5.45 10.61
C ILE A 114 12.94 -5.71 11.92
N ALA A 115 12.40 -4.66 12.56
CA ALA A 115 11.62 -4.82 13.79
C ALA A 115 10.39 -5.72 13.58
N ALA A 116 9.64 -5.53 12.51
CA ALA A 116 8.49 -6.34 12.15
C ALA A 116 8.88 -7.81 11.89
N LEU A 117 9.98 -8.03 11.16
CA LEU A 117 10.50 -9.37 10.89
C LEU A 117 10.95 -10.08 12.17
N LEU A 118 11.63 -9.39 13.07
CA LEU A 118 12.09 -9.97 14.34
C LEU A 118 10.91 -10.34 15.25
N LEU A 119 9.86 -9.52 15.31
CA LEU A 119 8.65 -9.83 16.08
C LEU A 119 7.90 -11.04 15.49
N PHE A 120 7.75 -11.11 14.17
CA PHE A 120 7.18 -12.27 13.50
C PHE A 120 8.00 -13.53 13.76
N ALA A 121 9.33 -13.45 13.59
CA ALA A 121 10.23 -14.57 13.81
C ALA A 121 10.23 -15.03 15.28
N LEU A 122 10.17 -14.09 16.23
CA LEU A 122 10.07 -14.40 17.67
C LEU A 122 8.82 -15.25 17.94
N GLY A 123 7.65 -14.84 17.41
CA GLY A 123 6.43 -15.63 17.52
C GLY A 123 6.58 -17.01 16.91
N ALA A 124 7.12 -17.08 15.68
CA ALA A 124 7.27 -18.34 14.96
C ALA A 124 8.19 -19.32 15.69
N VAL A 125 9.35 -18.87 16.15
CA VAL A 125 10.29 -19.71 16.91
C VAL A 125 9.68 -20.16 18.25
N THR A 126 8.99 -19.25 18.94
CA THR A 126 8.35 -19.57 20.24
C THR A 126 7.32 -20.69 20.07
N ALA A 127 6.37 -20.53 19.16
CA ALA A 127 5.34 -21.55 18.96
C ALA A 127 5.90 -22.85 18.38
N TYR A 128 6.90 -22.76 17.49
CA TYR A 128 7.57 -23.94 16.95
C TYR A 128 8.21 -24.80 18.07
N VAL A 129 8.95 -24.16 18.96
CA VAL A 129 9.60 -24.88 20.09
C VAL A 129 8.58 -25.45 21.05
N LEU A 130 7.56 -24.66 21.44
CA LEU A 130 6.52 -25.10 22.37
C LEU A 130 5.71 -26.26 21.80
N THR A 131 5.27 -26.19 20.56
CA THR A 131 4.47 -27.23 19.89
C THR A 131 5.27 -28.52 19.63
N LEU A 132 6.58 -28.43 19.38
CA LEU A 132 7.43 -29.62 19.30
C LEU A 132 7.61 -30.29 20.64
N GLY A 133 7.68 -29.52 21.72
CA GLY A 133 7.79 -30.05 23.09
C GLY A 133 6.49 -30.67 23.61
N ASP A 134 5.37 -30.05 23.31
CA ASP A 134 4.02 -30.51 23.68
C ASP A 134 3.01 -30.13 22.56
N PRO A 135 2.46 -31.13 21.84
CA PRO A 135 1.51 -30.89 20.74
C PRO A 135 0.24 -30.14 21.15
N ASP A 136 -0.14 -30.13 22.41
CA ASP A 136 -1.35 -29.44 22.88
C ASP A 136 -1.22 -27.91 22.75
N TRP A 137 -0.01 -27.37 22.70
CA TRP A 137 0.22 -25.96 22.39
C TRP A 137 -0.29 -25.53 21.01
N PHE A 138 -0.42 -26.48 20.06
CA PHE A 138 -0.99 -26.20 18.74
C PHE A 138 -2.36 -25.53 18.83
N TYR A 139 -3.23 -26.06 19.70
CA TYR A 139 -4.60 -25.55 19.88
C TYR A 139 -4.67 -24.17 20.54
N SER A 140 -3.58 -23.76 21.22
CA SER A 140 -3.46 -22.41 21.79
C SER A 140 -3.11 -21.36 20.75
N PHE A 141 -2.47 -21.74 19.65
CA PHE A 141 -1.99 -20.81 18.62
C PHE A 141 -2.79 -20.86 17.31
N ILE A 142 -3.49 -21.96 17.04
CA ILE A 142 -4.29 -22.13 15.83
C ILE A 142 -5.74 -22.42 16.21
N PRO A 143 -6.65 -21.45 15.94
CA PRO A 143 -8.09 -21.67 16.13
C PRO A 143 -8.60 -22.84 15.28
N ALA A 144 -9.63 -23.51 15.75
CA ALA A 144 -10.17 -24.72 15.13
C ALA A 144 -10.68 -24.50 13.69
N ASP A 145 -11.23 -23.32 13.42
CA ASP A 145 -11.68 -22.90 12.08
C ASP A 145 -10.50 -22.72 11.10
N MET A 146 -9.33 -22.35 11.59
CA MET A 146 -8.12 -22.25 10.79
C MET A 146 -7.37 -23.57 10.61
N ALA A 147 -7.51 -24.50 11.55
CA ALA A 147 -6.86 -25.80 11.48
C ALA A 147 -7.34 -26.63 10.28
N GLN A 148 -8.64 -26.57 9.93
CA GLN A 148 -9.25 -27.24 8.77
C GLN A 148 -8.85 -28.72 8.64
N GLY A 149 -8.88 -29.45 9.76
CA GLY A 149 -8.48 -30.85 9.82
C GLY A 149 -6.97 -31.10 9.78
N ARG A 150 -6.16 -30.06 9.92
CA ARG A 150 -4.69 -30.14 10.07
C ARG A 150 -4.32 -29.87 11.51
N ASP A 151 -4.49 -30.86 12.34
CA ASP A 151 -4.23 -30.79 13.78
C ASP A 151 -3.42 -32.00 14.29
N PRO A 152 -2.94 -32.01 15.53
CA PRO A 152 -2.16 -33.10 16.09
C PRO A 152 -2.86 -34.46 16.11
N SER A 153 -4.20 -34.55 16.02
CA SER A 153 -4.95 -35.79 15.94
C SER A 153 -4.95 -36.41 14.54
N THR A 154 -4.61 -35.62 13.52
CA THR A 154 -4.64 -36.05 12.11
C THR A 154 -3.49 -36.99 11.79
N SER A 155 -3.77 -38.06 11.02
CA SER A 155 -2.75 -39.04 10.62
C SER A 155 -1.70 -38.42 9.69
N THR A 156 -0.46 -38.94 9.74
CA THR A 156 0.63 -38.48 8.88
C THR A 156 0.31 -38.58 7.38
N ALA A 157 -0.40 -39.66 6.98
CA ALA A 157 -0.83 -39.85 5.60
C ALA A 157 -1.84 -38.76 5.14
N ALA A 158 -2.81 -38.44 5.99
CA ALA A 158 -3.77 -37.37 5.72
C ALA A 158 -3.09 -35.99 5.67
N LEU A 159 -2.19 -35.71 6.60
CA LEU A 159 -1.41 -34.44 6.58
C LEU A 159 -0.57 -34.32 5.30
N ARG A 160 0.11 -35.40 4.87
CA ARG A 160 0.86 -35.41 3.60
C ARG A 160 -0.08 -35.18 2.41
N GLY A 161 -1.27 -35.79 2.38
CA GLY A 161 -2.28 -35.56 1.35
C GLY A 161 -2.61 -34.09 1.17
N THR A 162 -2.73 -33.31 2.27
CA THR A 162 -3.05 -31.89 2.20
C THR A 162 -1.96 -31.02 1.52
N LEU A 163 -0.74 -31.54 1.34
CA LEU A 163 0.35 -30.84 0.67
C LEU A 163 0.42 -31.10 -0.85
N TYR A 164 -0.19 -32.19 -1.33
CA TYR A 164 -0.03 -32.65 -2.71
C TYR A 164 -1.36 -32.88 -3.45
N ASP A 165 -2.48 -33.09 -2.73
CA ASP A 165 -3.77 -33.33 -3.35
C ASP A 165 -4.32 -32.06 -4.01
N SER A 166 -4.86 -32.22 -5.22
CA SER A 166 -5.40 -31.14 -6.06
C SER A 166 -6.94 -31.04 -6.00
N ASP A 167 -7.54 -31.35 -4.85
CA ASP A 167 -8.99 -31.33 -4.69
C ASP A 167 -9.57 -29.89 -4.82
N ASP A 168 -10.82 -29.75 -5.33
CA ASP A 168 -11.54 -28.48 -5.46
C ASP A 168 -11.63 -27.69 -4.15
N LYS A 169 -11.54 -28.37 -3.00
CA LYS A 169 -11.46 -27.75 -1.66
C LYS A 169 -10.23 -26.89 -1.48
N LEU A 170 -9.14 -27.14 -2.22
CA LEU A 170 -7.90 -26.37 -2.14
C LEU A 170 -8.05 -24.96 -2.74
N ALA A 171 -8.88 -24.77 -3.77
CA ALA A 171 -9.15 -23.44 -4.32
C ALA A 171 -9.90 -22.55 -3.31
N GLY A 172 -10.86 -23.13 -2.59
CA GLY A 172 -11.55 -22.45 -1.48
C GLY A 172 -10.61 -22.11 -0.33
N PHE A 173 -9.68 -23.00 -0.01
CA PHE A 173 -8.66 -22.74 1.02
C PHE A 173 -7.66 -21.65 0.59
N ALA A 174 -7.21 -21.66 -0.65
CA ALA A 174 -6.33 -20.61 -1.18
C ALA A 174 -7.02 -19.23 -1.14
N ALA A 175 -8.30 -19.17 -1.53
CA ALA A 175 -9.08 -17.92 -1.44
C ALA A 175 -9.25 -17.46 0.01
N PHE A 176 -9.46 -18.40 0.95
CA PHE A 176 -9.54 -18.10 2.38
C PHE A 176 -8.20 -17.52 2.90
N LEU A 177 -7.08 -18.18 2.62
CA LEU A 177 -5.74 -17.71 3.05
C LEU A 177 -5.40 -16.34 2.45
N PHE A 178 -5.66 -16.14 1.16
CA PHE A 178 -5.46 -14.84 0.53
C PHE A 178 -6.24 -13.73 1.24
N THR A 179 -7.53 -13.98 1.51
CA THR A 179 -8.39 -13.01 2.20
C THR A 179 -7.89 -12.76 3.63
N HIS A 180 -7.51 -13.83 4.34
CA HIS A 180 -6.98 -13.76 5.70
C HIS A 180 -5.69 -12.93 5.75
N ASN A 181 -4.72 -13.21 4.88
CA ASN A 181 -3.45 -12.49 4.85
C ASN A 181 -3.58 -11.04 4.39
N ALA A 182 -4.52 -10.76 3.48
CA ALA A 182 -4.88 -9.39 3.12
C ALA A 182 -5.48 -8.62 4.32
N GLN A 183 -6.36 -9.25 5.10
CA GLN A 183 -6.90 -8.64 6.33
C GLN A 183 -5.80 -8.37 7.35
N ILE A 184 -4.89 -9.31 7.58
CA ILE A 184 -3.74 -9.14 8.48
C ILE A 184 -2.89 -7.97 8.02
N ALA A 185 -2.54 -7.88 6.74
CA ALA A 185 -1.75 -6.78 6.21
C ALA A 185 -2.45 -5.42 6.41
N ILE A 186 -3.76 -5.35 6.15
CA ILE A 186 -4.55 -4.14 6.38
C ILE A 186 -4.56 -3.76 7.86
N PHE A 187 -4.79 -4.70 8.76
CA PHE A 187 -4.80 -4.43 10.20
C PHE A 187 -3.41 -4.09 10.73
N ALA A 188 -2.36 -4.78 10.30
CA ALA A 188 -0.98 -4.47 10.69
C ALA A 188 -0.59 -3.05 10.31
N PHE A 189 -1.02 -2.58 9.13
CA PHE A 189 -0.85 -1.21 8.69
C PHE A 189 -1.73 -0.23 9.48
N ALA A 190 -3.05 -0.49 9.51
CA ALA A 190 -4.02 0.46 10.07
C ALA A 190 -3.85 0.67 11.57
N LEU A 191 -3.52 -0.39 12.32
CA LEU A 191 -3.37 -0.33 13.78
C LEU A 191 -2.04 0.30 14.23
N GLY A 192 -1.12 0.57 13.31
CA GLY A 192 0.17 1.18 13.63
C GLY A 192 0.07 2.52 14.33
N PHE A 193 -0.95 3.36 14.00
CA PHE A 193 -1.16 4.64 14.64
C PHE A 193 -1.40 4.54 16.16
N ALA A 194 -1.88 3.40 16.66
CA ALA A 194 -2.09 3.13 18.07
C ALA A 194 -0.76 2.73 18.77
N PHE A 195 0.23 3.60 18.64
CA PHE A 195 1.54 3.49 19.31
C PHE A 195 2.31 2.21 18.99
N CYS A 196 2.15 1.64 17.81
CA CYS A 196 2.78 0.40 17.33
C CYS A 196 2.35 -0.89 18.04
N LEU A 197 1.76 -0.83 19.24
CA LEU A 197 1.52 -1.99 20.09
C LEU A 197 0.57 -3.02 19.46
N PRO A 198 -0.62 -2.67 18.93
CA PRO A 198 -1.49 -3.67 18.31
C PRO A 198 -0.87 -4.33 17.09
N THR A 199 -0.12 -3.57 16.28
CA THR A 199 0.63 -4.11 15.13
C THR A 199 1.69 -5.11 15.58
N ALA A 200 2.43 -4.82 16.66
CA ALA A 200 3.43 -5.73 17.21
C ALA A 200 2.79 -7.04 17.69
N LEU A 201 1.70 -6.96 18.43
CA LEU A 201 0.95 -8.13 18.89
C LEU A 201 0.42 -8.96 17.73
N LEU A 202 -0.11 -8.30 16.67
CA LEU A 202 -0.61 -8.98 15.48
C LEU A 202 0.50 -9.73 14.74
N LEU A 203 1.68 -9.13 14.60
CA LEU A 203 2.83 -9.78 13.95
C LEU A 203 3.33 -10.98 14.76
N VAL A 204 3.44 -10.84 16.10
CA VAL A 204 3.81 -11.96 16.96
C VAL A 204 2.76 -13.08 16.87
N TYR A 205 1.47 -12.76 16.93
CA TYR A 205 0.40 -13.75 16.83
C TYR A 205 0.44 -14.51 15.49
N ASN A 206 0.67 -13.82 14.37
CA ASN A 206 0.82 -14.47 13.09
C ASN A 206 2.08 -15.35 13.02
N GLY A 207 3.16 -14.91 13.64
CA GLY A 207 4.35 -15.74 13.82
C GLY A 207 4.05 -17.01 14.64
N LEU A 208 3.34 -16.88 15.76
CA LEU A 208 2.94 -18.01 16.59
C LEU A 208 2.15 -19.06 15.79
N SER A 209 1.13 -18.63 15.03
CA SER A 209 0.33 -19.51 14.18
C SER A 209 1.17 -20.22 13.13
N MET A 210 2.09 -19.49 12.47
CA MET A 210 3.01 -20.07 11.49
C MET A 210 3.96 -21.09 12.10
N GLY A 211 4.55 -20.77 13.25
CA GLY A 211 5.46 -21.66 13.97
C GLY A 211 4.80 -22.97 14.41
N ALA A 212 3.60 -22.88 14.98
CA ALA A 212 2.83 -24.05 15.39
C ALA A 212 2.44 -24.93 14.18
N PHE A 213 2.03 -24.30 13.07
CA PHE A 213 1.71 -25.03 11.82
C PHE A 213 2.93 -25.80 11.30
N VAL A 214 4.09 -25.17 11.21
CA VAL A 214 5.33 -25.83 10.76
C VAL A 214 5.73 -26.94 11.72
N ALA A 215 5.64 -26.72 13.04
CA ALA A 215 5.98 -27.72 14.06
C ALA A 215 5.14 -28.99 13.93
N LEU A 216 3.84 -28.86 13.64
CA LEU A 216 2.95 -30.01 13.40
C LEU A 216 3.50 -30.94 12.30
N PHE A 217 3.87 -30.39 11.15
CA PHE A 217 4.38 -31.18 10.04
C PHE A 217 5.78 -31.73 10.31
N VAL A 218 6.64 -30.95 10.95
CA VAL A 218 8.00 -31.40 11.31
C VAL A 218 7.94 -32.56 12.31
N SER A 219 7.05 -32.53 13.31
CA SER A 219 6.85 -33.64 14.27
C SER A 219 6.42 -34.94 13.59
N ARG A 220 5.87 -34.87 12.38
CA ARG A 220 5.44 -36.02 11.56
C ARG A 220 6.45 -36.43 10.49
N GLY A 221 7.65 -35.85 10.48
CA GLY A 221 8.70 -36.10 9.48
C GLY A 221 8.42 -35.46 8.11
N LEU A 222 7.47 -34.52 8.00
CA LEU A 222 7.05 -33.84 6.78
C LEU A 222 7.66 -32.43 6.64
N GLY A 223 8.80 -32.16 7.30
CA GLY A 223 9.36 -30.82 7.39
C GLY A 223 9.81 -30.23 6.04
N LEU A 224 10.44 -31.04 5.19
CA LEU A 224 10.87 -30.58 3.86
C LEU A 224 9.67 -30.36 2.93
N GLU A 225 8.69 -31.24 2.97
CA GLU A 225 7.49 -31.13 2.16
C GLU A 225 6.66 -29.88 2.51
N VAL A 226 6.44 -29.61 3.82
CA VAL A 226 5.72 -28.41 4.25
C VAL A 226 6.50 -27.15 3.95
N ALA A 227 7.84 -27.17 4.09
CA ALA A 227 8.67 -26.03 3.74
C ALA A 227 8.57 -25.70 2.24
N GLY A 228 8.69 -26.69 1.35
CA GLY A 228 8.50 -26.51 -0.09
C GLY A 228 7.09 -26.01 -0.43
N TRP A 229 6.07 -26.61 0.18
CA TRP A 229 4.66 -26.22 -0.01
C TRP A 229 4.37 -24.77 0.41
N LEU A 230 4.92 -24.36 1.56
CA LEU A 230 4.72 -23.03 2.12
C LEU A 230 5.51 -21.97 1.35
N MET A 231 6.79 -22.23 1.07
CA MET A 231 7.72 -21.20 0.59
C MET A 231 7.47 -20.79 -0.87
N ILE A 232 6.74 -21.57 -1.68
CA ILE A 232 6.45 -21.20 -3.07
C ILE A 232 5.72 -19.85 -3.18
N HIS A 233 4.86 -19.51 -2.24
CA HIS A 233 4.13 -18.24 -2.13
C HIS A 233 4.52 -17.47 -0.86
N GLY A 234 4.83 -18.18 0.21
CA GLY A 234 5.05 -17.64 1.55
C GLY A 234 6.21 -16.65 1.64
N VAL A 235 7.25 -16.78 0.81
CA VAL A 235 8.32 -15.77 0.73
C VAL A 235 7.75 -14.40 0.39
N THR A 236 6.90 -14.32 -0.64
CA THR A 236 6.27 -13.06 -1.07
C THR A 236 5.25 -12.59 -0.05
N GLU A 237 4.46 -13.48 0.47
CA GLU A 237 3.33 -13.21 1.36
C GLU A 237 3.79 -12.74 2.76
N ILE A 238 4.68 -13.48 3.40
CA ILE A 238 5.25 -13.12 4.71
C ILE A 238 5.97 -11.78 4.60
N PHE A 239 6.74 -11.57 3.52
CA PHE A 239 7.42 -10.31 3.31
C PHE A 239 6.42 -9.15 3.10
N ALA A 240 5.30 -9.37 2.42
CA ALA A 240 4.22 -8.39 2.28
C ALA A 240 3.59 -8.03 3.64
N VAL A 241 3.30 -9.02 4.50
CA VAL A 241 2.78 -8.79 5.85
C VAL A 241 3.79 -8.05 6.72
N VAL A 242 5.08 -8.41 6.65
CA VAL A 242 6.16 -7.71 7.37
C VAL A 242 6.27 -6.25 6.91
N LEU A 243 6.18 -5.98 5.60
CA LEU A 243 6.18 -4.61 5.06
C LEU A 243 4.94 -3.82 5.48
N ALA A 244 3.78 -4.44 5.54
CA ALA A 244 2.56 -3.80 6.06
C ALA A 244 2.71 -3.42 7.53
N GLY A 245 3.27 -4.32 8.36
CA GLY A 245 3.62 -4.03 9.75
C GLY A 245 4.66 -2.92 9.89
N ALA A 246 5.69 -2.92 9.04
CA ALA A 246 6.70 -1.87 8.98
C ALA A 246 6.08 -0.50 8.63
N ALA A 247 5.14 -0.46 7.67
CA ALA A 247 4.41 0.74 7.33
C ALA A 247 3.57 1.25 8.51
N GLY A 248 2.92 0.34 9.25
CA GLY A 248 2.23 0.65 10.49
C GLY A 248 3.16 1.21 11.57
N PHE A 249 4.31 0.56 11.81
CA PHE A 249 5.32 1.04 12.75
C PHE A 249 5.88 2.42 12.37
N HIS A 250 6.03 2.71 11.10
CA HIS A 250 6.50 4.01 10.64
C HIS A 250 5.54 5.14 11.04
N ILE A 251 4.23 4.92 10.87
CA ILE A 251 3.22 5.88 11.31
C ILE A 251 3.21 5.99 12.84
N GLY A 252 3.21 4.84 13.55
CA GLY A 252 3.19 4.81 15.02
C GLY A 252 4.40 5.49 15.63
N ARG A 253 5.59 5.28 15.07
CA ARG A 253 6.82 5.97 15.50
C ARG A 253 6.70 7.48 15.33
N ALA A 254 6.14 7.97 14.21
CA ALA A 254 5.92 9.38 13.99
C ALA A 254 4.91 10.00 14.98
N VAL A 255 3.94 9.22 15.45
CA VAL A 255 3.02 9.63 16.52
C VAL A 255 3.71 9.68 17.88
N ILE A 256 4.59 8.70 18.18
CA ILE A 256 5.33 8.62 19.45
C ILE A 256 6.41 9.70 19.53
N GLN A 257 7.16 9.91 18.43
CA GLN A 257 8.30 10.80 18.34
C GLN A 257 8.12 11.81 17.18
N PRO A 258 7.20 12.78 17.32
CA PRO A 258 6.88 13.74 16.24
C PRO A 258 7.96 14.81 16.02
N GLY A 259 8.96 14.92 16.92
CA GLY A 259 9.92 16.04 16.97
C GLY A 259 9.19 17.34 17.32
N ASP A 260 9.58 18.43 16.65
CA ASP A 260 9.01 19.78 16.88
C ASP A 260 7.65 20.00 16.16
N ARG A 261 7.10 18.97 15.47
CA ARG A 261 5.86 19.07 14.69
C ARG A 261 4.66 18.56 15.49
N PRO A 262 3.43 19.05 15.19
CA PRO A 262 2.21 18.42 15.70
C PRO A 262 2.14 16.94 15.32
N ARG A 263 1.68 16.09 16.23
CA ARG A 263 1.58 14.62 16.00
C ARG A 263 0.80 14.24 14.74
N VAL A 264 -0.29 14.98 14.46
CA VAL A 264 -1.13 14.74 13.27
C VAL A 264 -0.36 15.03 11.98
N GLU A 265 0.44 16.09 11.95
CA GLU A 265 1.26 16.46 10.79
C GLU A 265 2.38 15.44 10.57
N ALA A 266 3.08 15.06 11.63
CA ALA A 266 4.12 14.03 11.57
C ALA A 266 3.55 12.67 11.09
N ALA A 267 2.37 12.28 11.59
CA ALA A 267 1.67 11.07 11.16
C ALA A 267 1.23 11.16 9.69
N ALA A 268 0.75 12.31 9.24
CA ALA A 268 0.35 12.51 7.85
C ALA A 268 1.53 12.39 6.86
N ASP A 269 2.69 12.93 7.23
CA ASP A 269 3.91 12.80 6.42
C ASP A 269 4.43 11.36 6.38
N ALA A 270 4.46 10.68 7.52
CA ALA A 270 4.79 9.25 7.59
C ALA A 270 3.79 8.41 6.79
N GLY A 271 2.51 8.77 6.88
CA GLY A 271 1.41 8.12 6.15
C GLY A 271 1.59 8.13 4.64
N ARG A 272 2.20 9.15 4.05
CA ARG A 272 2.50 9.18 2.60
C ARG A 272 3.50 8.09 2.20
N THR A 273 4.58 7.94 2.96
CA THR A 273 5.57 6.88 2.72
C THR A 273 4.95 5.50 2.95
N ALA A 274 4.21 5.34 4.05
CA ALA A 274 3.52 4.11 4.41
C ALA A 274 2.45 3.70 3.38
N ALA A 275 1.69 4.65 2.84
CA ALA A 275 0.69 4.40 1.79
C ALA A 275 1.32 3.90 0.47
N LEU A 276 2.49 4.45 0.08
CA LEU A 276 3.24 3.96 -1.08
C LEU A 276 3.72 2.52 -0.86
N ALA A 277 4.25 2.21 0.32
CA ALA A 277 4.65 0.85 0.66
C ALA A 277 3.43 -0.10 0.65
N MET A 278 2.30 0.33 1.22
CA MET A 278 1.07 -0.47 1.29
C MET A 278 0.44 -0.73 -0.08
N ALA A 279 0.48 0.26 -1.01
CA ALA A 279 0.05 0.04 -2.38
C ALA A 279 0.86 -1.07 -3.08
N GLY A 280 2.17 -1.14 -2.79
CA GLY A 280 3.01 -2.23 -3.27
C GLY A 280 2.75 -3.56 -2.56
N VAL A 281 2.41 -3.56 -1.27
CA VAL A 281 2.00 -4.76 -0.52
C VAL A 281 0.79 -5.41 -1.19
N VAL A 282 -0.19 -4.63 -1.67
CA VAL A 282 -1.34 -5.16 -2.42
C VAL A 282 -0.87 -5.91 -3.67
N ALA A 283 0.08 -5.34 -4.44
CA ALA A 283 0.63 -6.02 -5.62
C ALA A 283 1.37 -7.32 -5.24
N MET A 284 2.11 -7.33 -4.12
CA MET A 284 2.78 -8.54 -3.62
C MET A 284 1.79 -9.62 -3.21
N LEU A 285 0.72 -9.27 -2.49
CA LEU A 285 -0.30 -10.22 -2.08
C LEU A 285 -1.07 -10.78 -3.29
N MET A 286 -1.32 -9.97 -4.32
CA MET A 286 -1.87 -10.48 -5.59
C MET A 286 -0.94 -11.49 -6.25
N ALA A 287 0.37 -11.20 -6.30
CA ALA A 287 1.37 -12.13 -6.84
C ALA A 287 1.45 -13.43 -6.01
N ALA A 288 1.43 -13.31 -4.67
CA ALA A 288 1.42 -14.46 -3.77
C ALA A 288 0.17 -15.32 -3.96
N GLY A 289 -1.02 -14.71 -4.06
CA GLY A 289 -2.27 -15.41 -4.34
C GLY A 289 -2.28 -16.16 -5.68
N LEU A 290 -1.65 -15.58 -6.72
CA LEU A 290 -1.46 -16.27 -8.00
C LEU A 290 -0.50 -17.46 -7.87
N LEU A 291 0.60 -17.30 -7.14
CA LEU A 291 1.54 -18.40 -6.87
C LEU A 291 0.89 -19.50 -6.02
N GLU A 292 0.03 -19.15 -5.09
CA GLU A 292 -0.71 -20.08 -4.27
C GLU A 292 -1.78 -20.81 -5.07
N GLY A 293 -2.62 -20.09 -5.80
CA GLY A 293 -3.72 -20.68 -6.57
C GLY A 293 -3.26 -21.54 -7.74
N PHE A 294 -2.27 -21.10 -8.50
CA PHE A 294 -1.79 -21.78 -9.70
C PHE A 294 -0.46 -22.50 -9.48
N GLY A 295 0.52 -21.84 -8.87
CA GLY A 295 1.88 -22.38 -8.71
C GLY A 295 1.89 -23.63 -7.86
N ARG A 296 1.15 -23.66 -6.77
CA ARG A 296 1.06 -24.79 -5.86
C ARG A 296 0.47 -26.04 -6.53
N GLN A 297 -0.52 -25.86 -7.40
CA GLN A 297 -1.17 -26.97 -8.11
C GLN A 297 -0.30 -27.51 -9.27
N LEU A 298 0.38 -26.63 -9.97
CA LEU A 298 1.19 -26.98 -11.15
C LEU A 298 2.59 -27.49 -10.79
N ILE A 299 3.15 -27.05 -9.64
CA ILE A 299 4.49 -27.40 -9.21
C ILE A 299 4.44 -28.35 -8.03
N THR A 300 4.50 -29.63 -8.30
CA THR A 300 4.46 -30.70 -7.29
C THR A 300 5.86 -31.18 -6.87
N LEU A 301 6.89 -30.87 -7.65
CA LEU A 301 8.27 -31.25 -7.36
C LEU A 301 8.87 -30.28 -6.32
N ASP A 302 9.29 -30.78 -5.16
CA ASP A 302 9.81 -29.94 -4.07
C ASP A 302 11.03 -29.11 -4.47
N ALA A 303 11.96 -29.67 -5.25
CA ALA A 303 13.09 -28.94 -5.78
C ALA A 303 12.69 -27.69 -6.61
N ALA A 304 11.62 -27.80 -7.41
CA ALA A 304 11.10 -26.68 -8.18
C ALA A 304 10.39 -25.65 -7.26
N ARG A 305 9.70 -26.10 -6.21
CA ARG A 305 9.12 -25.21 -5.18
C ARG A 305 10.19 -24.37 -4.49
N PHE A 306 11.30 -24.99 -4.08
CA PHE A 306 12.43 -24.26 -3.50
C PHE A 306 13.12 -23.32 -4.49
N ALA A 307 13.22 -23.72 -5.77
CA ALA A 307 13.77 -22.83 -6.80
C ALA A 307 12.90 -21.58 -7.01
N VAL A 308 11.58 -21.72 -7.02
CA VAL A 308 10.65 -20.57 -7.07
C VAL A 308 10.80 -19.70 -5.82
N ALA A 309 10.88 -20.30 -4.64
CA ALA A 309 11.11 -19.57 -3.39
C ALA A 309 12.41 -18.76 -3.41
N ALA A 310 13.52 -19.37 -3.85
CA ALA A 310 14.79 -18.69 -3.98
C ALA A 310 14.74 -17.55 -5.02
N ALA A 311 14.13 -17.81 -6.17
CA ALA A 311 13.97 -16.80 -7.22
C ALA A 311 13.13 -15.60 -6.75
N THR A 312 12.04 -15.82 -6.04
CA THR A 312 11.21 -14.74 -5.48
C THR A 312 11.92 -13.99 -4.36
N ALA A 313 12.65 -14.66 -3.49
CA ALA A 313 13.49 -14.02 -2.46
C ALA A 313 14.55 -13.11 -3.08
N LEU A 314 15.28 -13.61 -4.09
CA LEU A 314 16.27 -12.83 -4.83
C LEU A 314 15.61 -11.66 -5.57
N LEU A 315 14.48 -11.88 -6.22
CA LEU A 315 13.74 -10.83 -6.93
C LEU A 315 13.41 -9.68 -5.98
N TRP A 316 12.78 -9.94 -4.84
CA TRP A 316 12.41 -8.91 -3.88
C TRP A 316 13.64 -8.25 -3.24
N GLY A 317 14.68 -9.02 -2.90
CA GLY A 317 15.92 -8.49 -2.35
C GLY A 317 16.61 -7.53 -3.32
N LEU A 318 16.80 -7.95 -4.58
CA LEU A 318 17.42 -7.12 -5.62
C LEU A 318 16.52 -5.92 -5.98
N TYR A 319 15.21 -6.15 -6.11
CA TYR A 319 14.27 -5.10 -6.47
C TYR A 319 14.23 -3.94 -5.46
N PHE A 320 14.23 -4.24 -4.18
CA PHE A 320 14.15 -3.20 -3.16
C PHE A 320 15.52 -2.65 -2.74
N TYR A 321 16.54 -3.48 -2.62
CA TYR A 321 17.79 -3.10 -1.96
C TYR A 321 18.99 -2.94 -2.89
N LEU A 322 18.89 -3.34 -4.19
CA LEU A 322 19.97 -3.05 -5.13
C LEU A 322 20.06 -1.54 -5.38
N PRO A 323 21.28 -0.93 -5.25
CA PRO A 323 21.46 0.49 -5.51
C PRO A 323 21.10 0.83 -6.95
N ARG A 324 20.07 1.64 -7.15
CA ARG A 324 19.73 2.16 -8.48
C ARG A 324 20.49 3.47 -8.69
N ARG A 325 21.19 3.59 -9.83
CA ARG A 325 21.73 4.89 -10.25
C ARG A 325 20.56 5.86 -10.40
N ARG A 326 20.59 6.96 -9.64
CA ARG A 326 19.65 8.06 -9.86
C ARG A 326 19.77 8.47 -11.33
N ARG A 327 18.73 8.33 -12.10
CA ARG A 327 18.64 9.06 -13.38
C ARG A 327 18.54 10.54 -13.00
N ALA A 328 19.60 11.29 -13.33
CA ALA A 328 19.67 12.73 -13.17
C ALA A 328 18.63 13.41 -14.07
#